data_a1dca192deaf7af64c3c2202681bd63f
#
_entry.id   a1dca192deaf7af64c3c2202681bd63f
#
_cell.length_a   1.000
_cell.length_b   1.000
_cell.length_c   1.000
_cell.angle_alpha   90.00
_cell.angle_beta   90.00
_cell.angle_gamma   90.00
#
_symmetry.space_group_name_H-M   'P 1'
#
loop_
_entity.id
_entity.type
_entity.pdbx_description
1 polymer ?
#
loop_
_entity_poly.entity_id
_entity_poly.type
_entity_poly.pdbx_seq_one_letter_code
_entity_poly.pdbx_strand_id
1 'polypeptide(L)'
;MTWASRAGALALACATAAIITWPQALHLTTTVSAHHDAAFSMWRLAWLAHAVVQQPARLFDANIFLPAHRTFAFSVATLLQGTLAVPLIWAGVPLGLIYNLLLIGGIATSALAMTGLVRYLTRSHTAALVAGVAFAALPYRVEHAMHLELQWSAFIPLTWWTLHRLVEQPTYRRGVACGVMVALQVLACVYYGVLLVLVLALTAPAYWWYAGTERLRLTLAPLLCGAAVAVCLTLPYLLPYAAAARIVGSRDTAEVARYSATLTSFLSSPATSLWWGWTADRWGSAELRLFPGLATLLLGALGLWWQQRRVVA
;
A
#
# COMPACT_ATOMS: atom_id res chain seq x y z
N MET A 1 7.78 -8.64 22.63
CA MET A 1 8.91 -9.03 21.76
C MET A 1 10.20 -8.66 22.46
N THR A 2 11.13 -9.60 22.58
CA THR A 2 12.49 -9.31 23.03
C THR A 2 13.21 -8.42 21.98
N TRP A 3 14.28 -7.77 22.40
CA TRP A 3 15.12 -6.97 21.47
C TRP A 3 15.62 -7.81 20.29
N ALA A 4 16.07 -9.03 20.55
CA ALA A 4 16.54 -9.97 19.53
C ALA A 4 15.44 -10.33 18.50
N SER A 5 14.19 -10.51 18.94
CA SER A 5 13.09 -10.83 18.03
C SER A 5 12.66 -9.64 17.14
N ARG A 6 12.85 -8.41 17.62
CA ARG A 6 12.61 -7.18 16.82
C ARG A 6 13.69 -6.99 15.77
N ALA A 7 14.96 -7.16 16.16
CA ALA A 7 16.09 -7.09 15.26
C ALA A 7 16.01 -8.15 14.15
N GLY A 8 15.63 -9.39 14.50
CA GLY A 8 15.42 -10.45 13.52
C GLY A 8 14.29 -10.15 12.52
N ALA A 9 13.16 -9.58 12.98
CA ALA A 9 12.08 -9.17 12.10
C ALA A 9 12.51 -8.03 11.14
N LEU A 10 13.25 -7.05 11.64
CA LEU A 10 13.79 -5.97 10.82
C LEU A 10 14.79 -6.51 9.79
N ALA A 11 15.74 -7.34 10.20
CA ALA A 11 16.71 -7.94 9.29
C ALA A 11 16.03 -8.76 8.17
N LEU A 12 15.01 -9.56 8.52
CA LEU A 12 14.25 -10.33 7.53
C LEU A 12 13.47 -9.43 6.56
N ALA A 13 12.86 -8.35 7.07
CA ALA A 13 12.14 -7.40 6.22
C ALA A 13 13.09 -6.68 5.25
N CYS A 14 14.25 -6.23 5.73
CA CYS A 14 15.28 -5.62 4.89
C CYS A 14 15.85 -6.61 3.88
N ALA A 15 16.12 -7.85 4.27
CA ALA A 15 16.59 -8.90 3.37
C ALA A 15 15.54 -9.21 2.28
N THR A 16 14.26 -9.31 2.64
CA THR A 16 13.16 -9.49 1.69
C THR A 16 13.11 -8.35 0.68
N ALA A 17 13.19 -7.10 1.16
CA ALA A 17 13.19 -5.93 0.29
C ALA A 17 14.42 -5.91 -0.64
N ALA A 18 15.60 -6.25 -0.13
CA ALA A 18 16.82 -6.33 -0.93
C ALA A 18 16.75 -7.42 -2.01
N ILE A 19 16.17 -8.58 -1.70
CA ILE A 19 15.98 -9.67 -2.68
C ILE A 19 15.01 -9.24 -3.78
N ILE A 20 13.88 -8.60 -3.43
CA ILE A 20 12.87 -8.14 -4.41
C ILE A 20 13.46 -7.09 -5.35
N THR A 21 14.36 -6.24 -4.86
CA THR A 21 14.96 -5.13 -5.63
C THR A 21 16.36 -5.45 -6.14
N TRP A 22 16.76 -6.72 -6.15
CA TRP A 22 18.05 -7.13 -6.69
C TRP A 22 18.15 -6.88 -8.21
N PRO A 23 19.29 -6.39 -8.77
CA PRO A 23 20.55 -6.01 -8.08
C PRO A 23 20.57 -4.57 -7.56
N GLN A 24 19.48 -3.80 -7.71
CA GLN A 24 19.36 -2.37 -7.36
C GLN A 24 19.74 -2.09 -5.89
N ALA A 25 19.38 -3.00 -4.97
CA ALA A 25 19.70 -2.88 -3.55
C ALA A 25 21.21 -2.84 -3.25
N LEU A 26 22.07 -3.38 -4.13
CA LEU A 26 23.54 -3.32 -3.98
C LEU A 26 24.15 -2.07 -4.60
N HIS A 27 23.43 -1.38 -5.46
CA HIS A 27 23.91 -0.26 -6.28
C HIS A 27 23.03 0.99 -6.10
N LEU A 28 22.72 1.32 -4.84
CA LEU A 28 21.72 2.35 -4.49
C LEU A 28 21.97 3.72 -5.10
N THR A 29 23.23 4.07 -5.34
CA THR A 29 23.63 5.39 -5.87
C THR A 29 23.76 5.42 -7.40
N THR A 30 23.90 4.25 -8.04
CA THR A 30 24.29 4.16 -9.46
C THR A 30 23.24 3.44 -10.31
N THR A 31 22.32 2.72 -9.69
CA THR A 31 21.32 1.91 -10.42
C THR A 31 19.91 2.27 -9.97
N VAL A 32 19.03 2.48 -10.93
CA VAL A 32 17.58 2.60 -10.75
C VAL A 32 16.89 1.63 -11.72
N SER A 33 15.63 1.28 -11.48
CA SER A 33 14.87 0.46 -12.41
C SER A 33 14.82 1.12 -13.80
N ALA A 34 15.16 0.34 -14.84
CA ALA A 34 15.14 0.79 -16.24
C ALA A 34 13.69 0.83 -16.78
N HIS A 35 12.82 1.52 -16.09
CA HIS A 35 11.41 1.67 -16.44
C HIS A 35 10.99 3.15 -16.36
N HIS A 36 10.11 3.59 -17.29
CA HIS A 36 9.66 4.97 -17.32
C HIS A 36 8.94 5.41 -16.03
N ASP A 37 8.27 4.50 -15.32
CA ASP A 37 7.61 4.81 -14.04
C ASP A 37 8.59 5.09 -12.91
N ALA A 38 9.80 4.53 -12.95
CA ALA A 38 10.86 4.90 -12.01
C ALA A 38 11.30 6.36 -12.24
N ALA A 39 11.52 6.74 -13.50
CA ALA A 39 11.84 8.12 -13.87
C ALA A 39 10.70 9.09 -13.52
N PHE A 40 9.47 8.68 -13.78
CA PHE A 40 8.28 9.47 -13.44
C PHE A 40 8.11 9.62 -11.92
N SER A 41 8.40 8.58 -11.16
CA SER A 41 8.41 8.66 -9.68
C SER A 41 9.46 9.64 -9.18
N MET A 42 10.68 9.60 -9.69
CA MET A 42 11.72 10.56 -9.35
C MET A 42 11.32 12.00 -9.70
N TRP A 43 10.72 12.21 -10.89
CA TRP A 43 10.17 13.51 -11.26
C TRP A 43 9.10 13.99 -10.25
N ARG A 44 8.17 13.13 -9.82
CA ARG A 44 7.15 13.48 -8.82
C ARG A 44 7.78 13.95 -7.49
N LEU A 45 8.84 13.27 -7.03
CA LEU A 45 9.57 13.65 -5.82
C LEU A 45 10.25 15.01 -5.98
N ALA A 46 10.92 15.24 -7.12
CA ALA A 46 11.59 16.50 -7.43
C ALA A 46 10.59 17.65 -7.60
N TRP A 47 9.47 17.39 -8.29
CA TRP A 47 8.39 18.36 -8.42
C TRP A 47 7.85 18.82 -7.07
N LEU A 48 7.55 17.90 -6.16
CA LEU A 48 7.04 18.25 -4.84
C LEU A 48 8.05 19.11 -4.07
N ALA A 49 9.33 18.74 -4.08
CA ALA A 49 10.38 19.52 -3.42
C ALA A 49 10.53 20.94 -3.97
N HIS A 50 10.30 21.12 -5.27
CA HIS A 50 10.23 22.42 -5.91
C HIS A 50 8.97 23.19 -5.53
N ALA A 51 7.80 22.56 -5.70
CA ALA A 51 6.51 23.23 -5.61
C ALA A 51 6.16 23.71 -4.19
N VAL A 52 6.56 22.97 -3.14
CA VAL A 52 6.27 23.37 -1.75
C VAL A 52 6.95 24.68 -1.34
N VAL A 53 8.01 25.11 -2.04
CA VAL A 53 8.69 26.37 -1.80
C VAL A 53 8.27 27.45 -2.80
N GLN A 54 8.30 27.10 -4.08
CA GLN A 54 8.13 28.08 -5.16
C GLN A 54 6.66 28.43 -5.44
N GLN A 55 5.76 27.48 -5.28
CA GLN A 55 4.35 27.66 -5.60
C GLN A 55 3.40 26.79 -4.74
N PRO A 56 3.41 26.93 -3.40
CA PRO A 56 2.64 26.06 -2.50
C PRO A 56 1.14 26.09 -2.78
N ALA A 57 0.57 27.22 -3.17
CA ALA A 57 -0.84 27.34 -3.53
C ALA A 57 -1.19 26.67 -4.87
N ARG A 58 -0.20 26.39 -5.73
CA ARG A 58 -0.33 25.74 -7.03
C ARG A 58 0.47 24.44 -7.12
N LEU A 59 0.61 23.73 -6.03
CA LEU A 59 1.37 22.48 -5.93
C LEU A 59 0.96 21.45 -6.99
N PHE A 60 -0.31 21.42 -7.34
CA PHE A 60 -0.85 20.50 -8.34
C PHE A 60 -0.73 20.98 -9.79
N ASP A 61 -0.33 22.24 -10.06
CA ASP A 61 -0.07 22.74 -11.42
C ASP A 61 1.36 22.40 -11.85
N ALA A 62 1.60 21.12 -12.17
CA ALA A 62 2.94 20.65 -12.49
C ALA A 62 3.38 21.08 -13.89
N ASN A 63 4.71 21.06 -14.13
CA ASN A 63 5.36 21.49 -15.37
C ASN A 63 5.23 20.50 -16.54
N ILE A 64 4.12 19.74 -16.57
CA ILE A 64 3.78 18.79 -17.64
C ILE A 64 2.37 19.05 -18.15
N PHE A 65 2.09 18.61 -19.37
CA PHE A 65 0.77 18.74 -20.04
C PHE A 65 0.26 20.18 -20.16
N LEU A 66 1.15 21.15 -20.30
CA LEU A 66 0.76 22.55 -20.51
C LEU A 66 -0.12 22.71 -21.77
N PRO A 67 -1.14 23.57 -21.73
CA PRO A 67 -1.51 24.54 -20.68
C PRO A 67 -2.48 24.02 -19.62
N ALA A 68 -2.68 22.71 -19.49
CA ALA A 68 -3.62 22.15 -18.53
C ALA A 68 -3.20 22.44 -17.07
N HIS A 69 -4.19 22.65 -16.21
CA HIS A 69 -4.00 22.85 -14.77
C HIS A 69 -4.16 21.55 -13.99
N ARG A 70 -3.60 21.50 -12.77
CA ARG A 70 -3.69 20.36 -11.84
C ARG A 70 -3.13 19.06 -12.41
N THR A 71 -2.16 19.18 -13.27
CA THR A 71 -1.56 18.05 -14.00
C THR A 71 -0.84 17.07 -13.11
N PHE A 72 -0.44 17.46 -11.88
CA PHE A 72 0.09 16.56 -10.87
C PHE A 72 -0.94 15.54 -10.36
N ALA A 73 -2.26 15.85 -10.50
CA ALA A 73 -3.36 14.95 -10.17
C ALA A 73 -3.81 14.07 -11.36
N PHE A 74 -3.13 14.10 -12.52
CA PHE A 74 -3.43 13.19 -13.63
C PHE A 74 -2.89 11.79 -13.38
N SER A 75 -2.04 11.64 -12.36
CA SER A 75 -1.52 10.38 -11.85
C SER A 75 -1.45 10.42 -10.32
N VAL A 76 -0.98 9.33 -9.66
CA VAL A 76 -0.77 9.31 -8.21
C VAL A 76 0.35 10.27 -7.83
N ALA A 77 0.05 11.31 -7.07
CA ALA A 77 1.01 12.35 -6.71
C ALA A 77 2.07 11.93 -5.65
N THR A 78 1.93 10.73 -5.05
CA THR A 78 2.87 10.16 -4.06
C THR A 78 3.26 11.16 -2.95
N LEU A 79 2.26 11.87 -2.39
CA LEU A 79 2.54 12.98 -1.45
C LEU A 79 3.29 12.53 -0.20
N LEU A 80 2.99 11.34 0.34
CA LEU A 80 3.69 10.85 1.52
C LEU A 80 5.17 10.62 1.24
N GLN A 81 5.48 9.92 0.16
CA GLN A 81 6.87 9.65 -0.26
C GLN A 81 7.59 10.95 -0.60
N GLY A 82 6.91 11.84 -1.30
CA GLY A 82 7.45 13.16 -1.64
C GLY A 82 7.75 13.98 -0.40
N THR A 83 6.87 14.00 0.60
CA THR A 83 7.12 14.71 1.87
C THR A 83 8.37 14.18 2.58
N LEU A 84 8.60 12.85 2.55
CA LEU A 84 9.82 12.25 3.09
C LEU A 84 11.06 12.58 2.25
N ALA A 85 10.90 12.74 0.92
CA ALA A 85 11.99 13.06 0.01
C ALA A 85 12.44 14.53 0.09
N VAL A 86 11.51 15.47 0.33
CA VAL A 86 11.78 16.91 0.32
C VAL A 86 13.02 17.31 1.13
N PRO A 87 13.17 16.96 2.42
CA PRO A 87 14.36 17.38 3.19
C PRO A 87 15.65 16.76 2.64
N LEU A 88 15.60 15.55 2.08
CA LEU A 88 16.77 14.90 1.49
C LEU A 88 17.18 15.56 0.19
N ILE A 89 16.22 15.94 -0.65
CA ILE A 89 16.48 16.66 -1.91
C ILE A 89 17.11 18.02 -1.60
N TRP A 90 16.59 18.75 -0.62
CA TRP A 90 17.16 20.04 -0.22
C TRP A 90 18.55 19.91 0.41
N ALA A 91 18.84 18.76 1.05
CA ALA A 91 20.19 18.45 1.54
C ALA A 91 21.16 18.02 0.42
N GLY A 92 20.73 18.01 -0.85
CA GLY A 92 21.58 17.66 -2.00
C GLY A 92 21.78 16.14 -2.19
N VAL A 93 20.98 15.29 -1.55
CA VAL A 93 21.07 13.83 -1.73
C VAL A 93 20.64 13.49 -3.17
N PRO A 94 21.39 12.64 -3.89
CA PRO A 94 21.06 12.25 -5.26
C PRO A 94 19.65 11.64 -5.37
N LEU A 95 18.86 12.09 -6.34
CA LEU A 95 17.45 11.71 -6.48
C LEU A 95 17.25 10.20 -6.69
N GLY A 96 18.16 9.54 -7.43
CA GLY A 96 18.14 8.08 -7.59
C GLY A 96 18.32 7.33 -6.26
N LEU A 97 19.20 7.82 -5.39
CA LEU A 97 19.38 7.26 -4.04
C LEU A 97 18.12 7.44 -3.19
N ILE A 98 17.51 8.62 -3.24
CA ILE A 98 16.25 8.89 -2.52
C ILE A 98 15.14 7.94 -2.99
N TYR A 99 14.98 7.78 -4.31
CA TYR A 99 14.01 6.85 -4.90
C TYR A 99 14.26 5.42 -4.41
N ASN A 100 15.50 4.93 -4.45
CA ASN A 100 15.87 3.60 -4.02
C ASN A 100 15.60 3.37 -2.52
N LEU A 101 15.95 4.32 -1.67
CA LEU A 101 15.70 4.24 -0.23
C LEU A 101 14.19 4.21 0.07
N LEU A 102 13.39 5.03 -0.62
CA LEU A 102 11.94 5.04 -0.45
C LEU A 102 11.30 3.75 -0.98
N LEU A 103 11.79 3.21 -2.10
CA LEU A 103 11.29 1.96 -2.68
C LEU A 103 11.53 0.78 -1.73
N ILE A 104 12.79 0.57 -1.33
CA ILE A 104 13.20 -0.49 -0.42
C ILE A 104 12.55 -0.31 0.96
N GLY A 105 12.51 0.93 1.45
CA GLY A 105 11.85 1.29 2.71
C GLY A 105 10.36 0.99 2.69
N GLY A 106 9.67 1.24 1.58
CA GLY A 106 8.25 0.92 1.39
C GLY A 106 7.97 -0.58 1.47
N ILE A 107 8.82 -1.40 0.82
CA ILE A 107 8.72 -2.87 0.89
C ILE A 107 8.98 -3.37 2.32
N ALA A 108 10.07 -2.93 2.94
CA ALA A 108 10.46 -3.36 4.28
C ALA A 108 9.43 -2.95 5.35
N THR A 109 8.94 -1.71 5.32
CA THR A 109 7.91 -1.24 6.25
C THR A 109 6.58 -1.98 6.07
N SER A 110 6.22 -2.36 4.83
CA SER A 110 5.05 -3.18 4.54
C SER A 110 5.16 -4.58 5.14
N ALA A 111 6.33 -5.22 5.02
CA ALA A 111 6.63 -6.50 5.68
C ALA A 111 6.51 -6.41 7.20
N LEU A 112 7.11 -5.38 7.80
CA LEU A 112 7.08 -5.15 9.25
C LEU A 112 5.66 -4.87 9.76
N ALA A 113 4.88 -4.09 9.04
CA ALA A 113 3.51 -3.77 9.41
C ALA A 113 2.62 -5.04 9.43
N MET A 114 2.74 -5.89 8.42
CA MET A 114 2.04 -7.18 8.37
C MET A 114 2.53 -8.13 9.47
N THR A 115 3.85 -8.19 9.71
CA THR A 115 4.44 -8.95 10.84
C THR A 115 3.84 -8.48 12.16
N GLY A 116 3.72 -7.17 12.37
CA GLY A 116 3.12 -6.59 13.58
C GLY A 116 1.66 -7.00 13.77
N LEU A 117 0.84 -6.88 12.72
CA LEU A 117 -0.56 -7.27 12.74
C LEU A 117 -0.74 -8.76 13.07
N VAL A 118 -0.06 -9.63 12.31
CA VAL A 118 -0.23 -11.09 12.51
C VAL A 118 0.32 -11.54 13.87
N ARG A 119 1.41 -10.93 14.34
CA ARG A 119 1.91 -11.17 15.71
C ARG A 119 0.91 -10.77 16.77
N TYR A 120 0.20 -9.66 16.57
CA TYR A 120 -0.85 -9.21 17.47
C TYR A 120 -2.03 -10.18 17.50
N LEU A 121 -2.49 -10.63 16.32
CA LEU A 121 -3.65 -11.51 16.19
C LEU A 121 -3.37 -12.96 16.67
N THR A 122 -2.21 -13.52 16.31
CA THR A 122 -1.92 -14.96 16.50
C THR A 122 -1.06 -15.27 17.70
N ARG A 123 -0.34 -14.28 18.24
CA ARG A 123 0.69 -14.43 19.26
C ARG A 123 1.88 -15.30 18.82
N SER A 124 1.88 -15.82 17.59
CA SER A 124 2.94 -16.62 17.00
C SER A 124 3.98 -15.75 16.30
N HIS A 125 5.25 -15.93 16.65
CA HIS A 125 6.36 -15.19 16.01
C HIS A 125 6.61 -15.69 14.60
N THR A 126 6.64 -17.01 14.41
CA THR A 126 6.86 -17.64 13.11
C THR A 126 5.77 -17.29 12.12
N ALA A 127 4.48 -17.41 12.51
CA ALA A 127 3.37 -17.02 11.65
C ALA A 127 3.45 -15.55 11.23
N ALA A 128 3.87 -14.67 12.15
CA ALA A 128 4.03 -13.25 11.87
C ALA A 128 5.14 -12.97 10.85
N LEU A 129 6.30 -13.61 10.99
CA LEU A 129 7.41 -13.46 10.04
C LEU A 129 7.04 -13.99 8.65
N VAL A 130 6.43 -15.18 8.59
CA VAL A 130 5.97 -15.76 7.32
C VAL A 130 4.95 -14.85 6.63
N ALA A 131 3.97 -14.32 7.38
CA ALA A 131 2.97 -13.40 6.83
C ALA A 131 3.60 -12.08 6.33
N GLY A 132 4.58 -11.55 7.05
CA GLY A 132 5.30 -10.34 6.65
C GLY A 132 6.05 -10.54 5.33
N VAL A 133 6.79 -11.62 5.18
CA VAL A 133 7.49 -11.97 3.94
C VAL A 133 6.49 -12.21 2.80
N ALA A 134 5.45 -13.01 3.02
CA ALA A 134 4.44 -13.32 2.02
C ALA A 134 3.73 -12.05 1.52
N PHE A 135 3.40 -11.11 2.42
CA PHE A 135 2.77 -9.84 2.05
C PHE A 135 3.70 -8.94 1.24
N ALA A 136 4.98 -8.85 1.61
CA ALA A 136 5.96 -8.06 0.87
C ALA A 136 6.28 -8.64 -0.51
N ALA A 137 6.36 -9.97 -0.61
CA ALA A 137 6.76 -10.71 -1.80
C ALA A 137 5.57 -11.23 -2.62
N LEU A 138 4.38 -10.64 -2.49
CA LEU A 138 3.25 -10.97 -3.36
C LEU A 138 3.67 -10.84 -4.85
N PRO A 139 3.38 -11.83 -5.70
CA PRO A 139 3.83 -11.84 -7.10
C PRO A 139 3.50 -10.54 -7.85
N TYR A 140 2.31 -10.01 -7.68
CA TYR A 140 1.91 -8.71 -8.25
C TYR A 140 2.85 -7.57 -7.83
N ARG A 141 3.22 -7.49 -6.55
CA ARG A 141 4.12 -6.43 -6.05
C ARG A 141 5.54 -6.58 -6.57
N VAL A 142 6.02 -7.81 -6.74
CA VAL A 142 7.33 -8.11 -7.31
C VAL A 142 7.37 -7.69 -8.78
N GLU A 143 6.35 -8.00 -9.57
CA GLU A 143 6.25 -7.61 -10.97
C GLU A 143 6.18 -6.09 -11.14
N HIS A 144 5.51 -5.40 -10.21
CA HIS A 144 5.36 -3.95 -10.21
C HIS A 144 6.34 -3.26 -9.24
N ALA A 145 7.52 -3.85 -9.02
CA ALA A 145 8.50 -3.31 -8.07
C ALA A 145 8.98 -1.89 -8.42
N MET A 146 8.93 -1.49 -9.69
CA MET A 146 9.31 -0.14 -10.13
C MET A 146 8.32 0.97 -9.72
N HIS A 147 7.08 0.63 -9.41
CA HIS A 147 6.06 1.60 -8.99
C HIS A 147 6.21 1.93 -7.51
N LEU A 148 6.76 3.11 -7.22
CA LEU A 148 7.06 3.55 -5.85
C LEU A 148 5.83 3.50 -4.93
N GLU A 149 4.69 3.98 -5.40
CA GLU A 149 3.44 4.06 -4.65
C GLU A 149 2.89 2.70 -4.25
N LEU A 150 3.03 1.67 -5.12
CA LEU A 150 2.53 0.33 -4.86
C LEU A 150 3.35 -0.40 -3.78
N GLN A 151 4.58 0.03 -3.53
CA GLN A 151 5.41 -0.56 -2.49
C GLN A 151 5.07 -0.04 -1.08
N TRP A 152 4.33 1.07 -0.98
CA TRP A 152 3.91 1.67 0.29
C TRP A 152 2.52 1.19 0.74
N SER A 153 2.39 -0.10 1.03
CA SER A 153 1.16 -0.74 1.50
C SER A 153 1.14 -1.03 3.01
N ALA A 154 2.11 -0.50 3.76
CA ALA A 154 2.26 -0.70 5.20
C ALA A 154 1.02 -0.28 6.00
N PHE A 155 0.32 0.76 5.55
CA PHE A 155 -0.82 1.31 6.27
C PHE A 155 -2.07 0.44 6.13
N ILE A 156 -2.14 -0.50 5.18
CA ILE A 156 -3.20 -1.49 5.09
C ILE A 156 -3.23 -2.37 6.35
N PRO A 157 -2.17 -3.16 6.67
CA PRO A 157 -2.15 -3.95 7.90
C PRO A 157 -2.18 -3.10 9.16
N LEU A 158 -1.61 -1.88 9.17
CA LEU A 158 -1.70 -0.98 10.31
C LEU A 158 -3.13 -0.47 10.55
N THR A 159 -3.93 -0.25 9.51
CA THR A 159 -5.35 0.09 9.64
C THR A 159 -6.11 -1.06 10.30
N TRP A 160 -5.91 -2.30 9.84
CA TRP A 160 -6.53 -3.46 10.48
C TRP A 160 -6.08 -3.63 11.93
N TRP A 161 -4.82 -3.42 12.24
CA TRP A 161 -4.33 -3.49 13.61
C TRP A 161 -4.98 -2.44 14.51
N THR A 162 -5.03 -1.19 14.06
CA THR A 162 -5.66 -0.11 14.83
C THR A 162 -7.16 -0.30 14.97
N LEU A 163 -7.85 -0.84 13.94
CA LEU A 163 -9.25 -1.19 13.98
C LEU A 163 -9.54 -2.29 15.02
N HIS A 164 -8.77 -3.38 15.04
CA HIS A 164 -8.90 -4.42 16.05
C HIS A 164 -8.74 -3.84 17.46
N ARG A 165 -7.71 -3.02 17.67
CA ARG A 165 -7.49 -2.35 18.96
C ARG A 165 -8.63 -1.40 19.32
N LEU A 166 -9.23 -0.72 18.34
CA LEU A 166 -10.38 0.14 18.54
C LEU A 166 -11.59 -0.66 19.03
N VAL A 167 -11.89 -1.79 18.41
CA VAL A 167 -13.02 -2.65 18.81
C VAL A 167 -12.78 -3.30 20.18
N GLU A 168 -11.55 -3.72 20.49
CA GLU A 168 -11.23 -4.27 21.82
C GLU A 168 -11.42 -3.25 22.95
N GLN A 169 -11.04 -2.01 22.72
CA GLN A 169 -11.16 -0.92 23.69
C GLN A 169 -11.56 0.38 22.95
N PRO A 170 -12.84 0.65 22.84
CA PRO A 170 -13.35 1.82 22.10
C PRO A 170 -12.95 3.12 22.78
N THR A 171 -12.02 3.85 22.18
CA THR A 171 -11.59 5.18 22.63
C THR A 171 -11.39 6.08 21.41
N TYR A 172 -11.63 7.38 21.57
CA TYR A 172 -11.40 8.36 20.51
C TYR A 172 -9.96 8.37 20.00
N ARG A 173 -8.96 8.19 20.89
CA ARG A 173 -7.54 8.10 20.49
C ARG A 173 -7.29 6.94 19.51
N ARG A 174 -7.96 5.80 19.71
CA ARG A 174 -7.84 4.64 18.81
C ARG A 174 -8.62 4.85 17.52
N GLY A 175 -9.77 5.53 17.59
CA GLY A 175 -10.49 5.96 16.39
C GLY A 175 -9.63 6.89 15.53
N VAL A 176 -9.05 7.92 16.14
CA VAL A 176 -8.11 8.84 15.46
C VAL A 176 -6.92 8.07 14.85
N ALA A 177 -6.30 7.15 15.61
CA ALA A 177 -5.20 6.34 15.10
C ALA A 177 -5.60 5.53 13.85
N CYS A 178 -6.79 4.92 13.87
CA CYS A 178 -7.33 4.20 12.71
C CYS A 178 -7.53 5.14 11.50
N GLY A 179 -8.14 6.30 11.71
CA GLY A 179 -8.35 7.30 10.66
C GLY A 179 -7.05 7.83 10.08
N VAL A 180 -6.03 8.05 10.91
CA VAL A 180 -4.69 8.45 10.45
C VAL A 180 -4.05 7.36 9.58
N MET A 181 -4.18 6.07 9.94
CA MET A 181 -3.64 4.98 9.09
C MET A 181 -4.34 4.93 7.72
N VAL A 182 -5.66 5.12 7.68
CA VAL A 182 -6.40 5.24 6.41
C VAL A 182 -5.90 6.43 5.60
N ALA A 183 -5.76 7.60 6.22
CA ALA A 183 -5.27 8.80 5.53
C ALA A 183 -3.87 8.61 4.96
N LEU A 184 -2.96 8.02 5.73
CA LEU A 184 -1.59 7.74 5.29
C LEU A 184 -1.57 6.76 4.11
N GLN A 185 -2.49 5.77 4.05
CA GLN A 185 -2.59 4.89 2.89
C GLN A 185 -3.07 5.65 1.65
N VAL A 186 -4.05 6.54 1.77
CA VAL A 186 -4.51 7.39 0.65
C VAL A 186 -3.39 8.29 0.14
N LEU A 187 -2.64 8.92 1.05
CA LEU A 187 -1.52 9.82 0.70
C LEU A 187 -0.32 9.08 0.11
N ALA A 188 -0.11 7.82 0.49
CA ALA A 188 0.94 6.97 -0.05
C ALA A 188 0.58 6.40 -1.43
N CYS A 189 -0.66 5.93 -1.59
CA CYS A 189 -1.18 5.37 -2.82
C CYS A 189 -2.71 5.50 -2.82
N VAL A 190 -3.25 6.40 -3.64
CA VAL A 190 -4.69 6.68 -3.70
C VAL A 190 -5.49 5.43 -4.09
N TYR A 191 -4.97 4.59 -5.00
CA TYR A 191 -5.63 3.34 -5.41
C TYR A 191 -5.82 2.40 -4.23
N TYR A 192 -4.74 2.13 -3.49
CA TYR A 192 -4.82 1.28 -2.30
C TYR A 192 -5.66 1.91 -1.18
N GLY A 193 -5.66 3.24 -1.08
CA GLY A 193 -6.50 3.94 -0.14
C GLY A 193 -7.99 3.73 -0.43
N VAL A 194 -8.41 3.89 -1.69
CA VAL A 194 -9.80 3.64 -2.12
C VAL A 194 -10.19 2.18 -1.90
N LEU A 195 -9.35 1.24 -2.34
CA LEU A 195 -9.58 -0.20 -2.14
C LEU A 195 -9.66 -0.55 -0.65
N LEU A 196 -8.81 0.03 0.20
CA LEU A 196 -8.85 -0.18 1.65
C LEU A 196 -10.21 0.28 2.24
N VAL A 197 -10.69 1.48 1.86
CA VAL A 197 -11.98 1.99 2.34
C VAL A 197 -13.13 1.09 1.89
N LEU A 198 -13.11 0.61 0.63
CA LEU A 198 -14.11 -0.34 0.11
C LEU A 198 -14.08 -1.65 0.88
N VAL A 199 -12.91 -2.24 1.11
CA VAL A 199 -12.77 -3.50 1.87
C VAL A 199 -13.23 -3.31 3.31
N LEU A 200 -12.88 -2.20 3.96
CA LEU A 200 -13.38 -1.88 5.31
C LEU A 200 -14.90 -1.76 5.32
N ALA A 201 -15.51 -1.08 4.36
CA ALA A 201 -16.96 -0.92 4.27
C ALA A 201 -17.67 -2.27 4.05
N LEU A 202 -17.13 -3.13 3.18
CA LEU A 202 -17.69 -4.45 2.89
C LEU A 202 -17.54 -5.43 4.05
N THR A 203 -16.46 -5.35 4.81
CA THR A 203 -16.17 -6.27 5.92
C THR A 203 -16.71 -5.78 7.26
N ALA A 204 -16.99 -4.48 7.41
CA ALA A 204 -17.51 -3.91 8.65
C ALA A 204 -18.78 -4.58 9.16
N PRO A 205 -19.83 -4.86 8.33
CA PRO A 205 -21.04 -5.52 8.81
C PRO A 205 -20.77 -6.91 9.40
N ALA A 206 -19.95 -7.72 8.72
CA ALA A 206 -19.59 -9.06 9.20
C ALA A 206 -18.76 -8.98 10.50
N TYR A 207 -17.83 -8.04 10.57
CA TYR A 207 -17.01 -7.84 11.75
C TYR A 207 -17.83 -7.44 12.97
N TRP A 208 -18.82 -6.56 12.81
CA TRP A 208 -19.72 -6.14 13.89
C TRP A 208 -20.74 -7.19 14.25
N TRP A 209 -21.25 -7.94 13.28
CA TRP A 209 -22.09 -9.09 13.55
C TRP A 209 -21.41 -10.05 14.53
N TYR A 210 -20.13 -10.31 14.29
CA TYR A 210 -19.32 -11.17 15.16
C TYR A 210 -19.02 -10.53 16.52
N ALA A 211 -18.76 -9.22 16.57
CA ALA A 211 -18.43 -8.49 17.80
C ALA A 211 -19.65 -8.19 18.68
N GLY A 212 -20.85 -8.24 18.14
CA GLY A 212 -22.11 -7.96 18.84
C GLY A 212 -22.53 -6.49 18.85
N THR A 213 -23.83 -6.25 19.02
CA THR A 213 -24.46 -4.92 18.91
C THR A 213 -23.98 -3.90 19.97
N GLU A 214 -23.67 -4.35 21.15
CA GLU A 214 -23.14 -3.47 22.21
C GLU A 214 -21.76 -2.93 21.86
N ARG A 215 -20.86 -3.80 21.36
CA ARG A 215 -19.55 -3.37 20.86
C ARG A 215 -19.67 -2.38 19.71
N LEU A 216 -20.63 -2.61 18.80
CA LEU A 216 -20.91 -1.65 17.71
C LEU A 216 -21.25 -0.27 18.26
N ARG A 217 -22.18 -0.18 19.21
CA ARG A 217 -22.61 1.11 19.80
C ARG A 217 -21.44 1.86 20.43
N LEU A 218 -20.59 1.16 21.19
CA LEU A 218 -19.43 1.75 21.85
C LEU A 218 -18.34 2.19 20.84
N THR A 219 -18.20 1.47 19.74
CA THR A 219 -17.15 1.71 18.73
C THR A 219 -17.55 2.78 17.72
N LEU A 220 -18.85 3.01 17.50
CA LEU A 220 -19.35 3.86 16.43
C LEU A 220 -18.84 5.31 16.53
N ALA A 221 -19.00 5.96 17.70
CA ALA A 221 -18.58 7.34 17.86
C ALA A 221 -17.05 7.53 17.71
N PRO A 222 -16.17 6.71 18.32
CA PRO A 222 -14.74 6.72 18.04
C PRO A 222 -14.39 6.46 16.57
N LEU A 223 -15.10 5.54 15.89
CA LEU A 223 -14.89 5.24 14.49
C LEU A 223 -15.25 6.43 13.59
N LEU A 224 -16.40 7.08 13.84
CA LEU A 224 -16.81 8.29 13.12
C LEU A 224 -15.83 9.44 13.33
N CYS A 225 -15.28 9.59 14.54
CA CYS A 225 -14.20 10.53 14.80
C CYS A 225 -12.96 10.22 13.95
N GLY A 226 -12.55 8.94 13.87
CA GLY A 226 -11.46 8.51 13.00
C GLY A 226 -11.75 8.76 11.52
N ALA A 227 -12.97 8.47 11.06
CA ALA A 227 -13.39 8.76 9.70
C ALA A 227 -13.32 10.26 9.37
N ALA A 228 -13.78 11.11 10.30
CA ALA A 228 -13.67 12.56 10.14
C ALA A 228 -12.21 13.01 10.02
N VAL A 229 -11.32 12.47 10.85
CA VAL A 229 -9.87 12.73 10.78
C VAL A 229 -9.31 12.28 9.42
N ALA A 230 -9.66 11.08 8.94
CA ALA A 230 -9.23 10.60 7.64
C ALA A 230 -9.68 11.53 6.52
N VAL A 231 -10.95 11.95 6.52
CA VAL A 231 -11.48 12.91 5.54
C VAL A 231 -10.76 14.25 5.63
N CYS A 232 -10.59 14.83 6.82
CA CYS A 232 -9.90 16.11 6.98
C CYS A 232 -8.46 16.08 6.45
N LEU A 233 -7.74 14.98 6.66
CA LEU A 233 -6.35 14.83 6.20
C LEU A 233 -6.26 14.57 4.68
N THR A 234 -7.25 13.89 4.09
CA THR A 234 -7.19 13.50 2.68
C THR A 234 -7.95 14.44 1.75
N LEU A 235 -8.93 15.17 2.24
CA LEU A 235 -9.77 16.04 1.42
C LEU A 235 -8.97 17.09 0.62
N PRO A 236 -8.00 17.83 1.21
CA PRO A 236 -7.17 18.78 0.46
C PRO A 236 -6.40 18.13 -0.70
N TYR A 237 -6.04 16.85 -0.53
CA TYR A 237 -5.38 16.06 -1.56
C TYR A 237 -6.34 15.55 -2.63
N LEU A 238 -7.55 15.13 -2.27
CA LEU A 238 -8.53 14.54 -3.19
C LEU A 238 -9.27 15.58 -4.04
N LEU A 239 -9.43 16.82 -3.55
CA LEU A 239 -10.09 17.89 -4.32
C LEU A 239 -9.41 18.19 -5.67
N PRO A 240 -8.07 18.30 -5.77
CA PRO A 240 -7.39 18.40 -7.06
C PRO A 240 -7.69 17.25 -8.02
N TYR A 241 -7.82 16.00 -7.53
CA TYR A 241 -8.19 14.86 -8.36
C TYR A 241 -9.60 14.95 -8.90
N ALA A 242 -10.57 15.37 -8.07
CA ALA A 242 -11.94 15.58 -8.51
C ALA A 242 -12.03 16.67 -9.60
N ALA A 243 -11.18 17.66 -9.50
CA ALA A 243 -11.12 18.72 -10.52
C ALA A 243 -10.36 18.27 -11.78
N ALA A 244 -9.27 17.51 -11.64
CA ALA A 244 -8.52 16.91 -12.75
C ALA A 244 -9.41 15.95 -13.56
N ALA A 245 -10.25 15.15 -12.90
CA ALA A 245 -11.20 14.25 -13.56
C ALA A 245 -12.17 14.97 -14.50
N ARG A 246 -12.52 16.24 -14.21
CA ARG A 246 -13.35 17.06 -15.11
C ARG A 246 -12.60 17.52 -16.36
N ILE A 247 -11.28 17.62 -16.27
CA ILE A 247 -10.40 18.03 -17.41
C ILE A 247 -10.11 16.82 -18.28
N VAL A 248 -9.75 15.69 -17.66
CA VAL A 248 -9.38 14.47 -18.36
C VAL A 248 -10.60 13.76 -18.96
N GLY A 249 -11.79 13.95 -18.36
CA GLY A 249 -13.01 13.27 -18.77
C GLY A 249 -13.09 11.83 -18.25
N SER A 250 -14.12 11.11 -18.70
CA SER A 250 -14.28 9.68 -18.42
C SER A 250 -13.39 8.86 -19.35
N ARG A 251 -12.80 7.79 -18.83
CA ARG A 251 -12.08 6.81 -19.66
C ARG A 251 -13.07 6.09 -20.57
N ASP A 252 -12.59 5.69 -21.74
CA ASP A 252 -13.35 4.83 -22.64
C ASP A 252 -13.70 3.50 -21.95
N THR A 253 -14.95 3.06 -22.12
CA THR A 253 -15.42 1.80 -21.56
C THR A 253 -14.65 0.59 -22.07
N ALA A 254 -14.18 0.61 -23.32
CA ALA A 254 -13.34 -0.42 -23.88
C ALA A 254 -11.95 -0.47 -23.21
N GLU A 255 -11.37 0.69 -22.88
CA GLU A 255 -10.13 0.78 -22.11
C GLU A 255 -10.34 0.24 -20.69
N VAL A 256 -11.43 0.65 -20.01
CA VAL A 256 -11.77 0.14 -18.68
C VAL A 256 -11.93 -1.38 -18.70
N ALA A 257 -12.66 -1.93 -19.68
CA ALA A 257 -12.86 -3.37 -19.82
C ALA A 257 -11.52 -4.12 -20.05
N ARG A 258 -10.61 -3.54 -20.85
CA ARG A 258 -9.29 -4.12 -21.14
C ARG A 258 -8.42 -4.29 -19.90
N TYR A 259 -8.48 -3.35 -18.96
CA TYR A 259 -7.69 -3.35 -17.73
C TYR A 259 -8.47 -3.86 -16.52
N SER A 260 -9.70 -4.33 -16.69
CA SER A 260 -10.50 -4.90 -15.62
C SER A 260 -10.13 -6.37 -15.37
N ALA A 261 -9.96 -6.71 -14.09
CA ALA A 261 -9.69 -8.07 -13.68
C ALA A 261 -10.86 -9.01 -14.00
N THR A 262 -10.55 -10.19 -14.50
CA THR A 262 -11.45 -11.32 -14.66
C THR A 262 -11.16 -12.40 -13.63
N LEU A 263 -12.01 -13.41 -13.48
CA LEU A 263 -11.74 -14.53 -12.57
C LEU A 263 -10.43 -15.26 -12.92
N THR A 264 -10.10 -15.35 -14.20
CA THR A 264 -8.86 -15.98 -14.68
C THR A 264 -7.62 -15.15 -14.37
N SER A 265 -7.74 -13.83 -14.15
CA SER A 265 -6.64 -12.96 -13.70
C SER A 265 -6.04 -13.44 -12.37
N PHE A 266 -6.87 -13.98 -11.47
CA PHE A 266 -6.42 -14.54 -10.18
C PHE A 266 -5.67 -15.88 -10.31
N LEU A 267 -5.61 -16.46 -11.50
CA LEU A 267 -4.82 -17.63 -11.82
C LEU A 267 -3.54 -17.28 -12.59
N SER A 268 -3.39 -16.04 -13.04
CA SER A 268 -2.23 -15.56 -13.81
C SER A 268 -1.14 -15.01 -12.88
N SER A 269 0.10 -15.41 -13.12
CA SER A 269 1.28 -15.04 -12.33
C SER A 269 2.34 -14.40 -13.24
N PRO A 270 3.26 -13.58 -12.70
CA PRO A 270 4.43 -13.10 -13.44
C PRO A 270 5.21 -14.22 -14.11
N ALA A 271 5.76 -13.97 -15.30
CA ALA A 271 6.57 -14.93 -16.04
C ALA A 271 7.83 -15.37 -15.24
N THR A 272 8.30 -14.56 -14.33
CA THR A 272 9.43 -14.84 -13.42
C THR A 272 9.10 -15.83 -12.30
N SER A 273 7.84 -16.21 -12.13
CA SER A 273 7.42 -17.20 -11.12
C SER A 273 7.89 -18.60 -11.55
N LEU A 274 8.70 -19.26 -10.71
CA LEU A 274 9.32 -20.55 -11.02
C LEU A 274 8.32 -21.65 -11.38
N TRP A 275 7.20 -21.73 -10.65
CA TRP A 275 6.25 -22.85 -10.81
C TRP A 275 4.94 -22.46 -11.48
N TRP A 276 4.64 -21.16 -11.58
CA TRP A 276 3.36 -20.66 -12.10
C TRP A 276 3.53 -19.67 -13.25
N GLY A 277 4.78 -19.37 -13.66
CA GLY A 277 5.10 -18.37 -14.69
C GLY A 277 4.55 -18.72 -16.08
N TRP A 278 4.28 -20.01 -16.36
CA TRP A 278 3.65 -20.48 -17.59
C TRP A 278 2.24 -19.91 -17.83
N THR A 279 1.63 -19.31 -16.78
CA THR A 279 0.31 -18.67 -16.86
C THR A 279 0.36 -17.21 -17.29
N ALA A 280 1.53 -16.59 -17.34
CA ALA A 280 1.71 -15.14 -17.49
C ALA A 280 0.99 -14.53 -18.69
N ASP A 281 1.04 -15.21 -19.85
CA ASP A 281 0.47 -14.70 -21.10
C ASP A 281 -0.85 -15.40 -21.48
N ARG A 282 -1.38 -16.22 -20.58
CA ARG A 282 -2.55 -17.06 -20.87
C ARG A 282 -3.88 -16.32 -20.64
N TRP A 283 -3.92 -15.40 -19.68
CA TRP A 283 -5.17 -14.78 -19.23
C TRP A 283 -5.08 -13.28 -19.03
N GLY A 284 -4.19 -12.60 -19.73
CA GLY A 284 -4.13 -11.15 -19.69
C GLY A 284 -2.71 -10.58 -19.74
N SER A 285 -2.63 -9.27 -19.68
CA SER A 285 -1.38 -8.52 -19.64
C SER A 285 -0.77 -8.53 -18.22
N ALA A 286 0.41 -7.92 -18.07
CA ALA A 286 1.11 -7.79 -16.80
C ALA A 286 0.22 -7.17 -15.69
N GLU A 287 -0.62 -6.20 -16.05
CA GLU A 287 -1.56 -5.55 -15.13
C GLU A 287 -2.60 -6.51 -14.52
N LEU A 288 -2.87 -7.63 -15.17
CA LEU A 288 -3.92 -8.59 -14.80
C LEU A 288 -3.36 -9.86 -14.15
N ARG A 289 -2.08 -9.91 -13.78
CA ARG A 289 -1.46 -11.06 -13.12
C ARG A 289 -1.64 -10.98 -11.61
N LEU A 290 -2.81 -11.43 -11.14
CA LEU A 290 -3.26 -11.24 -9.76
C LEU A 290 -3.15 -12.51 -8.89
N PHE A 291 -2.45 -13.56 -9.36
CA PHE A 291 -2.26 -14.78 -8.58
C PHE A 291 -1.48 -14.51 -7.29
N PRO A 292 -2.06 -14.80 -6.12
CA PRO A 292 -1.44 -14.43 -4.82
C PRO A 292 -0.28 -15.35 -4.40
N GLY A 293 0.03 -16.36 -5.19
CA GLY A 293 1.02 -17.37 -4.88
C GLY A 293 0.42 -18.61 -4.20
N LEU A 294 0.89 -19.79 -4.64
CA LEU A 294 0.38 -21.08 -4.14
C LEU A 294 0.63 -21.25 -2.64
N ALA A 295 1.80 -20.86 -2.15
CA ALA A 295 2.12 -20.91 -0.72
C ALA A 295 1.16 -20.06 0.12
N THR A 296 0.81 -18.86 -0.34
CA THR A 296 -0.16 -17.96 0.32
C THR A 296 -1.54 -18.59 0.40
N LEU A 297 -2.01 -19.19 -0.72
CA LEU A 297 -3.30 -19.87 -0.78
C LEU A 297 -3.35 -21.10 0.13
N LEU A 298 -2.32 -21.95 0.09
CA LEU A 298 -2.26 -23.15 0.92
C LEU A 298 -2.20 -22.80 2.41
N LEU A 299 -1.38 -21.86 2.82
CA LEU A 299 -1.30 -21.41 4.21
C LEU A 299 -2.60 -20.77 4.68
N GLY A 300 -3.27 -20.00 3.81
CA GLY A 300 -4.60 -19.43 4.10
C GLY A 300 -5.66 -20.52 4.28
N ALA A 301 -5.72 -21.49 3.37
CA ALA A 301 -6.65 -22.61 3.45
C ALA A 301 -6.42 -23.48 4.70
N LEU A 302 -5.16 -23.79 5.01
CA LEU A 302 -4.79 -24.52 6.23
C LEU A 302 -5.18 -23.76 7.49
N GLY A 303 -4.99 -22.44 7.51
CA GLY A 303 -5.37 -21.57 8.64
C GLY A 303 -6.89 -21.60 8.88
N LEU A 304 -7.70 -21.46 7.81
CA LEU A 304 -9.15 -21.54 7.89
C LEU A 304 -9.64 -22.91 8.37
N TRP A 305 -9.07 -23.98 7.81
CA TRP A 305 -9.44 -25.35 8.20
C TRP A 305 -9.10 -25.66 9.66
N TRP A 306 -7.92 -25.18 10.16
CA TRP A 306 -7.53 -25.34 11.54
C TRP A 306 -8.43 -24.57 12.52
N GLN A 307 -8.87 -23.39 12.14
CA GLN A 307 -9.77 -22.58 12.96
C GLN A 307 -11.16 -23.20 13.08
N GLN A 308 -11.70 -23.76 11.99
CA GLN A 308 -12.98 -24.46 12.03
C GLN A 308 -12.99 -25.63 13.01
N ARG A 309 -11.89 -26.41 13.09
CA ARG A 309 -11.78 -27.53 14.03
C ARG A 309 -11.76 -27.10 15.49
N ARG A 310 -11.28 -25.88 15.80
CA ARG A 310 -11.28 -25.37 17.17
C ARG A 310 -12.62 -24.81 17.63
N VAL A 311 -13.49 -24.46 16.70
CA VAL A 311 -14.85 -23.96 17.00
C VAL A 311 -15.84 -25.11 17.20
N VAL A 312 -15.55 -26.30 16.63
CA VAL A 312 -16.40 -27.51 16.70
C VAL A 312 -15.96 -28.47 17.84
N ALA A 313 -14.79 -28.27 18.41
CA ALA A 313 -14.28 -29.01 19.57
C ALA A 313 -14.41 -28.18 20.86
#